data_b4e68c43080f24932cbedf2d3d2f122c
#
_entry.id   b4e68c43080f24932cbedf2d3d2f122c
#
_cell.length_a   1.000
_cell.length_b   1.000
_cell.length_c   1.000
_cell.angle_alpha   90.00
_cell.angle_beta   90.00
_cell.angle_gamma   90.00
#
_symmetry.space_group_name_H-M   'P 1'
#
loop_
_entity.id
_entity.type
_entity.pdbx_description
1 polymer ?
#
loop_
_entity_poly.entity_id
_entity_poly.type
_entity_poly.pdbx_seq_one_letter_code
_entity_poly.pdbx_strand_id
1 'polypeptide(L)'
;MEIPCSIEKTLDIIGNKWSFLVLRELFEGTKRFNELRRSIEGISPNSLTTTLKHLEKKGIIIRTAIPTVPITVEYSLTEKGESFHSVLKEMKKWAAEWA
;
A
#
# COMPACT_ATOMS: atom_id res chain seq x y z
N MET A 1 4.37 8.23 -28.85
CA MET A 1 4.88 6.95 -28.33
C MET A 1 3.90 6.40 -27.32
N GLU A 2 3.52 5.17 -27.49
CA GLU A 2 2.57 4.57 -26.56
C GLU A 2 3.29 4.13 -25.26
N ILE A 3 2.63 4.38 -24.14
CA ILE A 3 3.12 3.88 -22.86
C ILE A 3 2.85 2.37 -22.82
N PRO A 4 3.87 1.55 -22.53
CA PRO A 4 3.65 0.10 -22.46
C PRO A 4 2.55 -0.26 -21.47
N CYS A 5 1.73 -1.24 -21.82
CA CYS A 5 0.63 -1.71 -20.98
C CYS A 5 1.11 -2.10 -19.57
N SER A 6 2.32 -2.64 -19.45
CA SER A 6 2.91 -3.01 -18.16
C SER A 6 3.11 -1.81 -17.23
N ILE A 7 3.47 -0.65 -17.79
CA ILE A 7 3.62 0.58 -17.00
C ILE A 7 2.25 1.09 -16.55
N GLU A 8 1.26 1.05 -17.45
CA GLU A 8 -0.11 1.44 -17.11
C GLU A 8 -0.67 0.58 -15.98
N LYS A 9 -0.41 -0.72 -16.01
CA LYS A 9 -0.84 -1.65 -14.95
C LYS A 9 -0.20 -1.30 -13.61
N THR A 10 1.08 -0.95 -13.63
CA THR A 10 1.80 -0.54 -12.42
C THR A 10 1.22 0.74 -11.84
N LEU A 11 0.98 1.74 -12.70
CA LEU A 11 0.39 3.00 -12.28
C LEU A 11 -1.03 2.82 -11.73
N ASP A 12 -1.79 1.90 -12.31
CA ASP A 12 -3.13 1.57 -11.82
C ASP A 12 -3.09 1.00 -10.39
N ILE A 13 -2.09 0.20 -10.08
CA ILE A 13 -1.91 -0.34 -8.73
C ILE A 13 -1.53 0.75 -7.74
N ILE A 14 -0.54 1.58 -8.08
CA ILE A 14 -0.09 2.66 -7.20
C ILE A 14 -1.15 3.75 -7.09
N GLY A 15 -1.77 4.14 -8.20
CA GLY A 15 -2.91 5.05 -8.28
C GLY A 15 -2.68 6.45 -7.75
N ASN A 16 -2.29 6.58 -6.48
CA ASN A 16 -2.12 7.87 -5.83
C ASN A 16 -1.15 7.75 -4.65
N LYS A 17 -0.88 8.88 -4.00
CA LYS A 17 0.07 8.93 -2.88
C LYS A 17 -0.36 8.05 -1.69
N TRP A 18 -1.67 7.87 -1.49
CA TRP A 18 -2.15 7.09 -0.35
C TRP A 18 -1.78 5.62 -0.47
N SER A 19 -1.86 5.05 -1.68
CA SER A 19 -1.42 3.68 -1.93
C SER A 19 0.05 3.51 -1.61
N PHE A 20 0.87 4.45 -2.07
CA PHE A 20 2.29 4.47 -1.78
C PHE A 20 2.57 4.52 -0.27
N LEU A 21 1.87 5.40 0.46
CA LEU A 21 2.08 5.58 1.89
C LEU A 21 1.64 4.36 2.70
N VAL A 22 0.56 3.69 2.29
CA VAL A 22 0.13 2.44 2.91
C VAL A 22 1.19 1.36 2.70
N LEU A 23 1.70 1.23 1.48
CA LEU A 23 2.74 0.24 1.19
C LEU A 23 4.00 0.51 2.03
N ARG A 24 4.40 1.76 2.16
CA ARG A 24 5.54 2.15 2.98
C ARG A 24 5.38 1.64 4.41
N GLU A 25 4.19 1.82 5.00
CA GLU A 25 3.92 1.37 6.35
C GLU A 25 3.94 -0.16 6.47
N LEU A 26 3.36 -0.85 5.48
CA LEU A 26 3.28 -2.31 5.52
C LEU A 26 4.62 -3.00 5.22
N PHE A 27 5.58 -2.30 4.61
CA PHE A 27 6.93 -2.84 4.49
C PHE A 27 7.62 -2.96 5.84
N GLU A 28 7.18 -2.22 6.84
CA GLU A 28 7.69 -2.33 8.21
C GLU A 28 7.11 -3.54 8.94
N GLY A 29 5.98 -4.06 8.48
CA GLY A 29 5.31 -5.20 9.07
C GLY A 29 3.80 -5.09 9.02
N THR A 30 3.13 -6.09 9.56
CA THR A 30 1.68 -6.15 9.65
C THR A 30 1.15 -4.99 10.50
N LYS A 31 0.09 -4.36 10.03
CA LYS A 31 -0.52 -3.21 10.70
C LYS A 31 -2.03 -3.36 10.80
N ARG A 32 -2.60 -2.79 11.85
CA ARG A 32 -4.03 -2.67 12.02
C ARG A 32 -4.51 -1.36 11.40
N PHE A 33 -5.81 -1.28 11.11
CA PHE A 33 -6.39 -0.09 10.52
C PHE A 33 -6.04 1.20 11.28
N ASN A 34 -6.23 1.18 12.60
CA ASN A 34 -5.95 2.38 13.41
C ASN A 34 -4.48 2.74 13.47
N GLU A 35 -3.59 1.77 13.36
CA GLU A 35 -2.16 2.03 13.29
C GLU A 35 -1.81 2.75 12.00
N LEU A 36 -2.37 2.28 10.88
CA LEU A 36 -2.18 2.94 9.57
C LEU A 36 -2.72 4.36 9.58
N ARG A 37 -3.92 4.53 10.15
CA ARG A 37 -4.55 5.84 10.24
C ARG A 37 -3.72 6.84 11.03
N ARG A 38 -3.10 6.40 12.12
CA ARG A 38 -2.24 7.27 12.94
C ARG A 38 -0.90 7.55 12.26
N SER A 39 -0.34 6.58 11.55
CA SER A 39 0.98 6.69 10.93
C SER A 39 0.97 7.51 9.63
N ILE A 40 -0.15 7.51 8.93
CA ILE A 40 -0.27 8.21 7.65
C ILE A 40 -0.93 9.57 7.89
N GLU A 41 -0.11 10.59 7.97
CA GLU A 41 -0.57 11.95 8.26
C GLU A 41 -1.56 12.44 7.20
N GLY A 42 -2.69 12.95 7.67
CA GLY A 42 -3.69 13.57 6.82
C GLY A 42 -4.66 12.62 6.12
N ILE A 43 -4.51 11.30 6.30
CA ILE A 43 -5.43 10.38 5.65
C ILE A 43 -6.74 10.31 6.43
N SER A 44 -7.86 10.44 5.70
CA SER A 44 -9.18 10.25 6.30
C SER A 44 -9.50 8.76 6.40
N PRO A 45 -10.40 8.37 7.32
CA PRO A 45 -10.85 6.97 7.38
C PRO A 45 -11.42 6.45 6.06
N ASN A 46 -12.15 7.31 5.34
CA ASN A 46 -12.71 6.93 4.04
C ASN A 46 -11.62 6.70 2.99
N SER A 47 -10.64 7.58 2.94
CA SER A 47 -9.51 7.43 2.00
C SER A 47 -8.70 6.19 2.31
N LEU A 48 -8.48 5.90 3.60
CA LEU A 48 -7.76 4.70 4.01
C LEU A 48 -8.53 3.44 3.63
N THR A 49 -9.83 3.41 3.91
CA THR A 49 -10.69 2.27 3.54
C THR A 49 -10.67 2.02 2.04
N THR A 50 -10.84 3.07 1.25
CA THR A 50 -10.83 2.97 -0.22
C THR A 50 -9.49 2.46 -0.73
N THR A 51 -8.40 3.00 -0.18
CA THR A 51 -7.05 2.60 -0.58
C THR A 51 -6.78 1.14 -0.24
N LEU A 52 -7.15 0.71 0.96
CA LEU A 52 -6.96 -0.68 1.39
C LEU A 52 -7.75 -1.66 0.52
N LYS A 53 -9.00 -1.33 0.20
CA LYS A 53 -9.83 -2.16 -0.69
C LYS A 53 -9.22 -2.26 -2.08
N HIS A 54 -8.70 -1.15 -2.59
CA HIS A 54 -8.05 -1.14 -3.90
C HIS A 54 -6.82 -2.04 -3.92
N LEU A 55 -5.94 -1.92 -2.94
CA LEU A 55 -4.72 -2.72 -2.84
C LEU A 55 -5.03 -4.20 -2.63
N GLU A 56 -6.05 -4.50 -1.84
CA GLU A 56 -6.51 -5.88 -1.62
C GLU A 56 -7.02 -6.49 -2.94
N LYS A 57 -7.84 -5.74 -3.67
CA LYS A 57 -8.37 -6.16 -4.96
C LYS A 57 -7.25 -6.44 -5.97
N LYS A 58 -6.19 -5.65 -5.93
CA LYS A 58 -5.03 -5.83 -6.83
C LYS A 58 -4.09 -6.95 -6.36
N GLY A 59 -4.38 -7.60 -5.25
CA GLY A 59 -3.56 -8.68 -4.74
C GLY A 59 -2.25 -8.23 -4.08
N ILE A 60 -2.18 -6.98 -3.69
CA ILE A 60 -0.99 -6.37 -3.07
C ILE A 60 -0.97 -6.61 -1.56
N ILE A 61 -2.13 -6.57 -0.93
CA ILE A 61 -2.27 -6.78 0.51
C ILE A 61 -3.32 -7.84 0.81
N ILE A 62 -3.22 -8.41 2.02
CA ILE A 62 -4.19 -9.35 2.58
C ILE A 62 -4.79 -8.71 3.81
N ARG A 63 -6.11 -8.84 3.92
CA ARG A 63 -6.87 -8.47 5.11
C ARG A 63 -7.16 -9.75 5.90
N THR A 64 -6.70 -9.80 7.13
CA THR A 64 -6.89 -10.97 7.99
C THR A 64 -7.72 -10.59 9.21
N ALA A 65 -8.86 -11.26 9.39
CA ALA A 65 -9.67 -11.09 10.59
C ALA A 65 -9.22 -12.11 11.64
N ILE A 66 -8.87 -11.60 12.82
CA ILE A 66 -8.42 -12.43 13.94
C ILE A 66 -9.63 -12.59 14.88
N PRO A 67 -9.99 -13.83 15.26
CA PRO A 67 -11.20 -14.09 16.07
C PRO A 67 -11.00 -13.73 17.55
N THR A 68 -10.74 -12.47 17.81
CA THR A 68 -10.72 -11.91 19.17
C THR A 68 -12.05 -11.25 19.46
N VAL A 69 -12.26 -10.80 20.71
CA VAL A 69 -13.47 -10.07 21.07
C VAL A 69 -13.07 -8.71 21.63
N PRO A 70 -13.28 -7.61 20.89
CA PRO A 70 -13.83 -7.53 19.52
C PRO A 70 -12.87 -8.08 18.47
N ILE A 71 -13.43 -8.39 17.28
CA ILE A 71 -12.63 -8.91 16.18
C ILE A 71 -11.55 -7.90 15.80
N THR A 72 -10.32 -8.40 15.66
CA THR A 72 -9.18 -7.60 15.21
C THR A 72 -8.94 -7.85 13.73
N VAL A 73 -8.71 -6.78 12.96
CA VAL A 73 -8.39 -6.88 11.53
C VAL A 73 -6.98 -6.37 11.31
N GLU A 74 -6.17 -7.17 10.63
CA GLU A 74 -4.80 -6.83 10.30
C GLU A 74 -4.60 -6.83 8.80
N TYR A 75 -3.68 -5.98 8.34
CA TYR A 75 -3.29 -5.89 6.94
C TYR A 75 -1.81 -6.21 6.81
N SER A 76 -1.48 -7.02 5.81
CA SER A 76 -0.09 -7.39 5.51
C SER A 76 0.12 -7.49 4.02
N LEU A 77 1.37 -7.46 3.60
CA LEU A 77 1.71 -7.57 2.19
C LEU A 77 1.63 -9.02 1.74
N THR A 78 1.15 -9.22 0.50
CA THR A 78 1.28 -10.49 -0.19
C THR A 78 2.69 -10.60 -0.75
N GLU A 79 3.03 -11.76 -1.30
CA GLU A 79 4.29 -11.92 -2.04
C GLU A 79 4.40 -10.90 -3.17
N LYS A 80 3.30 -10.66 -3.88
CA LYS A 80 3.23 -9.65 -4.93
C LYS A 80 3.52 -8.25 -4.37
N GLY A 81 2.94 -7.92 -3.21
CA GLY A 81 3.20 -6.64 -2.54
C GLY A 81 4.65 -6.50 -2.09
N GLU A 82 5.22 -7.55 -1.52
CA GLU A 82 6.62 -7.56 -1.10
C GLU A 82 7.56 -7.32 -2.29
N SER A 83 7.24 -7.89 -3.45
CA SER A 83 8.06 -7.74 -4.65
C SER A 83 8.13 -6.30 -5.14
N PHE A 84 7.18 -5.47 -4.76
CA PHE A 84 7.15 -4.07 -5.16
C PHE A 84 8.15 -3.20 -4.38
N HIS A 85 8.73 -3.74 -3.31
CA HIS A 85 9.67 -3.00 -2.46
C HIS A 85 10.86 -2.46 -3.26
N SER A 86 11.42 -3.27 -4.16
CA SER A 86 12.56 -2.85 -4.98
C SER A 86 12.21 -1.68 -5.91
N VAL A 87 10.99 -1.66 -6.44
CA VAL A 87 10.52 -0.56 -7.29
C VAL A 87 10.48 0.74 -6.49
N LEU A 88 9.90 0.68 -5.29
CA LEU A 88 9.80 1.86 -4.42
C LEU A 88 11.18 2.37 -4.00
N LYS A 89 12.11 1.46 -3.74
CA LYS A 89 13.49 1.84 -3.40
C LYS A 89 14.16 2.60 -4.55
N GLU A 90 13.96 2.16 -5.77
CA GLU A 90 14.52 2.84 -6.94
C GLU A 90 13.88 4.21 -7.15
N MET A 91 12.56 4.33 -6.93
CA MET A 91 11.87 5.62 -7.01
C MET A 91 12.42 6.60 -5.97
N LYS A 92 12.62 6.12 -4.74
CA LYS A 92 13.16 6.93 -3.65
C LYS A 92 14.58 7.40 -3.98
N LYS A 93 15.39 6.51 -4.51
CA LYS A 93 16.76 6.80 -4.91
C LYS A 93 16.81 7.87 -6.00
N TRP A 94 15.96 7.74 -7.01
CA TRP A 94 15.87 8.72 -8.07
C TRP A 94 15.48 10.10 -7.52
N ALA A 95 14.47 10.13 -6.65
CA ALA A 95 13.99 11.38 -6.07
C ALA A 95 15.07 12.07 -5.23
N ALA A 96 15.84 11.30 -4.47
CA ALA A 96 16.93 11.84 -3.65
C ALA A 96 18.02 12.49 -4.49
N GLU A 97 18.24 12.00 -5.72
CA GLU A 97 19.27 12.52 -6.62
C GLU A 97 18.76 13.70 -7.44
N TRP A 98 17.51 13.68 -7.88
CA TRP A 98 17.02 14.59 -8.90
C TRP A 98 15.87 15.50 -8.49
N ALA A 99 15.15 15.17 -7.42
CA ALA A 99 13.99 15.97 -7.00
C ALA A 99 14.29 16.94 -5.86
#